data_e6a5f14be56b296f7aeb4d29c005e56e
#
_entry.id   e6a5f14be56b296f7aeb4d29c005e56e
#
_cell.length_a   1.000
_cell.length_b   1.000
_cell.length_c   1.000
_cell.angle_alpha   90.00
_cell.angle_beta   90.00
_cell.angle_gamma   90.00
#
_symmetry.space_group_name_H-M   'P 1'
#
loop_
_entity.id
_entity.type
_entity.pdbx_description
1 polymer ?
#
loop_
_entity_poly.entity_id
_entity_poly.type
_entity_poly.pdbx_seq_one_letter_code
_entity_poly.pdbx_strand_id
1 'polypeptide(L)'
;MNCKRALENAEGDQDKAEDILREKGILTASKKAGRDTLQGLVEAYVHNGNRIGVLLELNCETDFVAHTPEFRDLAHNLSMQIAAMTPLYIDKADINPEDPSNPEKVCLLQQPYIKDPSQLVLDLVNDVVSRVGENIRVKRFTRFALGE
;
A
#
# COMPACT_ATOMS: atom_id res chain seq x y z
N MET A 1 20.97 -0.66 3.94
CA MET A 1 21.61 -1.99 4.05
C MET A 1 21.01 -3.01 3.09
N ASN A 2 19.68 -3.16 3.05
CA ASN A 2 19.05 -4.11 2.12
C ASN A 2 19.26 -3.76 0.64
N CYS A 3 19.25 -2.48 0.27
CA CYS A 3 19.51 -2.05 -1.11
C CYS A 3 20.94 -2.37 -1.56
N LYS A 4 21.92 -2.19 -0.66
CA LYS A 4 23.30 -2.51 -0.93
C LYS A 4 23.48 -4.01 -1.16
N ARG A 5 22.91 -4.84 -0.27
CA ARG A 5 22.98 -6.30 -0.41
C ARG A 5 22.29 -6.79 -1.68
N ALA A 6 21.15 -6.22 -2.03
CA ALA A 6 20.43 -6.58 -3.25
C ALA A 6 21.27 -6.24 -4.49
N LEU A 7 21.94 -5.10 -4.52
CA LEU A 7 22.85 -4.72 -5.61
C LEU A 7 24.07 -5.63 -5.68
N GLU A 8 24.66 -5.99 -4.55
CA GLU A 8 25.78 -6.93 -4.48
C GLU A 8 25.37 -8.31 -4.99
N ASN A 9 24.21 -8.82 -4.54
CA ASN A 9 23.69 -10.13 -4.97
C ASN A 9 23.31 -10.15 -6.45
N ALA A 10 22.92 -9.01 -7.02
CA ALA A 10 22.56 -8.87 -8.43
C ALA A 10 23.74 -8.47 -9.31
N GLU A 11 24.97 -8.49 -8.78
CA GLU A 11 26.19 -8.12 -9.52
C GLU A 11 26.13 -6.70 -10.10
N GLY A 12 25.46 -5.77 -9.39
CA GLY A 12 25.32 -4.37 -9.81
C GLY A 12 24.20 -4.11 -10.82
N ASP A 13 23.40 -5.12 -11.19
CA ASP A 13 22.24 -4.95 -12.04
C ASP A 13 21.07 -4.37 -11.22
N GLN A 14 20.65 -3.15 -11.53
CA GLN A 14 19.60 -2.45 -10.80
C GLN A 14 18.25 -3.14 -10.90
N ASP A 15 17.87 -3.65 -12.07
CA ASP A 15 16.58 -4.31 -12.28
C ASP A 15 16.50 -5.61 -11.47
N LYS A 16 17.58 -6.40 -11.45
CA LYS A 16 17.65 -7.60 -10.60
C LYS A 16 17.62 -7.26 -9.12
N ALA A 17 18.28 -6.15 -8.73
CA ALA A 17 18.26 -5.70 -7.34
C ALA A 17 16.84 -5.29 -6.89
N GLU A 18 16.08 -4.62 -7.75
CA GLU A 18 14.68 -4.28 -7.48
C GLU A 18 13.82 -5.53 -7.34
N ASP A 19 13.99 -6.52 -8.21
CA ASP A 19 13.26 -7.79 -8.12
C ASP A 19 13.59 -8.54 -6.82
N ILE A 20 14.86 -8.57 -6.41
CA ILE A 20 15.28 -9.20 -5.16
C ILE A 20 14.63 -8.50 -3.95
N LEU A 21 14.61 -7.17 -3.93
CA LEU A 21 13.99 -6.40 -2.86
C LEU A 21 12.47 -6.63 -2.79
N ARG A 22 11.82 -6.70 -3.94
CA ARG A 22 10.39 -6.98 -4.03
C ARG A 22 10.06 -8.38 -3.48
N GLU A 23 10.82 -9.40 -3.86
CA GLU A 23 10.64 -10.76 -3.34
C GLU A 23 10.83 -10.83 -1.83
N LYS A 24 11.84 -10.14 -1.29
CA LYS A 24 12.05 -10.04 0.16
C LYS A 24 10.89 -9.35 0.87
N GLY A 25 10.35 -8.30 0.30
CA GLY A 25 9.17 -7.61 0.82
C GLY A 25 7.96 -8.52 0.90
N ILE A 26 7.69 -9.28 -0.15
CA ILE A 26 6.60 -10.25 -0.20
C ILE A 26 6.78 -11.33 0.88
N LEU A 27 7.97 -11.89 1.02
CA LEU A 27 8.27 -12.91 2.02
C LEU A 27 8.10 -12.38 3.44
N THR A 28 8.61 -11.19 3.72
CA THR A 28 8.49 -10.56 5.04
C THR A 28 7.02 -10.29 5.38
N ALA A 29 6.26 -9.74 4.43
CA ALA A 29 4.83 -9.48 4.61
C ALA A 29 4.04 -10.77 4.86
N SER A 30 4.33 -11.85 4.11
CA SER A 30 3.70 -13.15 4.30
C SER A 30 3.91 -13.70 5.71
N LYS A 31 5.12 -13.57 6.25
CA LYS A 31 5.44 -14.04 7.61
C LYS A 31 4.68 -13.27 8.69
N LYS A 32 4.32 -12.02 8.43
CA LYS A 32 3.68 -11.13 9.40
C LYS A 32 2.17 -11.00 9.21
N ALA A 33 1.62 -11.53 8.12
CA ALA A 33 0.22 -11.32 7.72
C ALA A 33 -0.81 -11.77 8.75
N GLY A 34 -0.47 -12.74 9.61
CA GLY A 34 -1.37 -13.21 10.66
C GLY A 34 -1.33 -12.42 11.96
N ARG A 35 -0.47 -11.41 12.07
CA ARG A 35 -0.34 -10.62 13.30
C ARG A 35 -1.45 -9.59 13.40
N ASP A 36 -1.99 -9.39 14.62
CA ASP A 36 -3.05 -8.43 14.88
C ASP A 36 -2.54 -7.00 14.69
N THR A 37 -3.35 -6.18 14.02
CA THR A 37 -3.06 -4.77 13.76
C THR A 37 -4.12 -3.91 14.47
N LEU A 38 -3.86 -3.62 15.74
CA LEU A 38 -4.81 -2.90 16.61
C LEU A 38 -4.49 -1.42 16.74
N GLN A 39 -3.40 -0.97 16.17
CA GLN A 39 -2.96 0.43 16.16
C GLN A 39 -2.95 0.95 14.72
N GLY A 40 -2.67 2.21 14.55
CA GLY A 40 -2.60 2.82 13.24
C GLY A 40 -2.96 4.29 13.26
N LEU A 41 -3.41 4.78 12.12
CA LEU A 41 -3.86 6.16 11.96
C LEU A 41 -5.02 6.24 10.97
N VAL A 42 -5.74 7.36 11.07
CA VAL A 42 -6.71 7.77 10.06
C VAL A 42 -6.09 8.93 9.29
N GLU A 43 -5.91 8.74 7.98
CA GLU A 43 -5.42 9.78 7.08
C GLU A 43 -6.57 10.47 6.38
N ALA A 44 -6.52 11.79 6.31
CA ALA A 44 -7.47 12.60 5.56
C ALA A 44 -6.72 13.28 4.41
N TYR A 45 -7.25 13.14 3.20
CA TYR A 45 -6.69 13.76 2.02
C TYR A 45 -7.79 14.45 1.23
N VAL A 46 -7.60 15.73 0.95
CA VAL A 46 -8.49 16.50 0.07
C VAL A 46 -7.66 16.96 -1.12
N HIS A 47 -8.08 16.57 -2.32
CA HIS A 47 -7.38 16.92 -3.55
C HIS A 47 -7.53 18.40 -3.86
N ASN A 48 -6.54 18.95 -4.57
CA ASN A 48 -6.57 20.34 -5.01
C ASN A 48 -7.89 20.65 -5.75
N GLY A 49 -8.52 21.78 -5.42
CA GLY A 49 -9.81 22.13 -5.94
C GLY A 49 -10.98 21.72 -5.02
N ASN A 50 -10.72 20.99 -3.94
CA ASN A 50 -11.69 20.62 -2.91
C ASN A 50 -12.91 19.84 -3.44
N ARG A 51 -12.73 19.07 -4.51
CA ARG A 51 -13.81 18.29 -5.15
C ARG A 51 -13.76 16.79 -4.82
N ILE A 52 -12.63 16.30 -4.33
CA ILE A 52 -12.42 14.89 -3.97
C ILE A 52 -11.78 14.83 -2.60
N GLY A 53 -12.36 14.03 -1.72
CA GLY A 53 -11.83 13.79 -0.38
C GLY A 53 -11.77 12.30 -0.06
N VAL A 54 -10.75 11.91 0.69
CA VAL A 54 -10.53 10.53 1.12
C VAL A 54 -10.27 10.49 2.62
N LEU A 55 -10.88 9.52 3.29
CA LEU A 55 -10.49 9.08 4.63
C LEU A 55 -10.00 7.64 4.53
N LEU A 56 -8.85 7.36 5.11
CA LEU A 56 -8.23 6.05 5.10
C LEU A 56 -7.87 5.65 6.52
N GLU A 57 -8.27 4.45 6.94
CA GLU A 57 -7.75 3.82 8.15
C GLU A 57 -6.67 2.81 7.77
N LEU A 58 -5.44 3.10 8.17
CA LEU A 58 -4.28 2.23 7.95
C LEU A 58 -3.78 1.74 9.31
N ASN A 59 -3.73 0.42 9.48
CA ASN A 59 -3.42 -0.21 10.76
C ASN A 59 -2.06 -0.88 10.75
N CYS A 60 -1.42 -0.89 11.92
CA CYS A 60 -0.17 -1.58 12.21
C CYS A 60 -0.24 -2.20 13.61
N GLU A 61 0.86 -2.84 14.03
CA GLU A 61 0.85 -3.58 15.31
C GLU A 61 0.99 -2.65 16.51
N THR A 62 1.84 -1.61 16.42
CA THR A 62 2.15 -0.72 17.54
C THR A 62 1.93 0.75 17.18
N ASP A 63 1.61 1.54 18.21
CA ASP A 63 1.51 2.98 18.11
C ASP A 63 2.84 3.64 17.72
N PHE A 64 3.95 3.04 18.13
CA PHE A 64 5.29 3.50 17.76
C PHE A 64 5.46 3.55 16.23
N VAL A 65 5.10 2.49 15.52
CA VAL A 65 5.20 2.44 14.05
C VAL A 65 4.22 3.40 13.39
N ALA A 66 3.03 3.57 13.97
CA ALA A 66 2.03 4.50 13.45
C ALA A 66 2.52 5.96 13.38
N HIS A 67 3.48 6.33 14.22
CA HIS A 67 4.06 7.68 14.24
C HIS A 67 5.33 7.84 13.39
N THR A 68 5.80 6.77 12.74
CA THR A 68 6.99 6.85 11.88
C THR A 68 6.70 7.58 10.59
N PRO A 69 7.70 8.29 10.01
CA PRO A 69 7.54 8.90 8.69
C PRO A 69 7.17 7.90 7.61
N GLU A 70 7.75 6.71 7.63
CA GLU A 70 7.50 5.65 6.63
C GLU A 70 6.02 5.25 6.61
N PHE A 71 5.42 5.08 7.78
CA PHE A 71 4.01 4.70 7.89
C PHE A 71 3.09 5.85 7.47
N ARG A 72 3.39 7.07 7.89
CA ARG A 72 2.61 8.26 7.53
C ARG A 72 2.67 8.55 6.03
N ASP A 73 3.85 8.41 5.42
CA ASP A 73 4.01 8.58 3.99
C ASP A 73 3.23 7.52 3.22
N LEU A 74 3.22 6.29 3.69
CA LEU A 74 2.40 5.22 3.11
C LEU A 74 0.92 5.60 3.14
N ALA A 75 0.42 6.03 4.29
CA ALA A 75 -0.99 6.44 4.43
C ALA A 75 -1.34 7.57 3.48
N HIS A 76 -0.48 8.56 3.35
CA HIS A 76 -0.67 9.68 2.43
C HIS A 76 -0.69 9.22 0.97
N ASN A 77 0.28 8.41 0.58
CA ASN A 77 0.38 7.90 -0.79
C ASN A 77 -0.81 7.00 -1.17
N LEU A 78 -1.28 6.17 -0.23
CA LEU A 78 -2.48 5.35 -0.45
C LEU A 78 -3.73 6.22 -0.61
N SER A 79 -3.84 7.29 0.18
CA SER A 79 -4.97 8.22 0.07
C SER A 79 -4.98 8.93 -1.28
N MET A 80 -3.82 9.33 -1.79
CA MET A 80 -3.68 9.91 -3.13
C MET A 80 -4.07 8.91 -4.23
N GLN A 81 -3.65 7.66 -4.08
CA GLN A 81 -4.02 6.56 -5.00
C GLN A 81 -5.54 6.39 -5.06
N ILE A 82 -6.19 6.34 -3.90
CA ILE A 82 -7.65 6.20 -3.81
C ILE A 82 -8.35 7.38 -4.48
N ALA A 83 -7.88 8.60 -4.24
CA ALA A 83 -8.46 9.79 -4.85
C ALA A 83 -8.36 9.76 -6.38
N ALA A 84 -7.21 9.33 -6.91
CA ALA A 84 -6.93 9.34 -8.34
C ALA A 84 -7.58 8.18 -9.10
N MET A 85 -7.59 6.97 -8.52
CA MET A 85 -7.91 5.74 -9.24
C MET A 85 -9.26 5.13 -8.86
N THR A 86 -9.95 5.66 -7.88
CA THR A 86 -11.31 5.25 -7.48
C THR A 86 -11.47 3.75 -7.28
N PRO A 87 -10.66 3.08 -6.43
CA PRO A 87 -10.86 1.66 -6.16
C PRO A 87 -12.18 1.44 -5.43
N LEU A 88 -12.80 0.28 -5.67
CA LEU A 88 -14.05 -0.14 -5.02
C LEU A 88 -13.80 -1.12 -3.89
N TYR A 89 -12.70 -1.85 -3.94
CA TYR A 89 -12.30 -2.88 -2.97
C TYR A 89 -10.88 -2.63 -2.50
N ILE A 90 -10.52 -3.23 -1.38
CA ILE A 90 -9.15 -3.16 -0.86
C ILE A 90 -8.28 -4.21 -1.55
N ASP A 91 -8.70 -5.48 -1.56
CA ASP A 91 -7.95 -6.60 -2.11
C ASP A 91 -8.84 -7.42 -3.04
N LYS A 92 -8.19 -8.17 -3.93
CA LYS A 92 -8.90 -9.08 -4.85
C LYS A 92 -9.77 -10.11 -4.14
N ALA A 93 -9.41 -10.48 -2.90
CA ALA A 93 -10.21 -11.38 -2.07
C ALA A 93 -11.55 -10.76 -1.64
N ASP A 94 -11.68 -9.44 -1.69
CA ASP A 94 -12.88 -8.71 -1.27
C ASP A 94 -13.89 -8.53 -2.41
N ILE A 95 -13.51 -8.85 -3.64
CA ILE A 95 -14.41 -8.69 -4.80
C ILE A 95 -15.61 -9.63 -4.65
N ASN A 96 -16.81 -9.06 -4.85
CA ASN A 96 -18.02 -9.88 -4.94
C ASN A 96 -17.84 -10.93 -6.06
N PRO A 97 -18.07 -12.24 -5.79
CA PRO A 97 -17.92 -13.29 -6.78
C PRO A 97 -18.70 -13.07 -8.08
N GLU A 98 -19.79 -12.29 -8.05
CA GLU A 98 -20.60 -11.96 -9.21
C GLU A 98 -20.10 -10.75 -10.00
N ASP A 99 -19.13 -10.02 -9.45
CA ASP A 99 -18.55 -8.83 -10.10
C ASP A 99 -17.49 -9.27 -11.11
N PRO A 100 -17.69 -9.03 -12.44
CA PRO A 100 -16.73 -9.40 -13.45
C PRO A 100 -15.56 -8.43 -13.61
N SER A 101 -15.47 -7.40 -12.77
CA SER A 101 -14.46 -6.34 -12.88
C SER A 101 -13.04 -6.88 -12.70
N ASN A 102 -12.10 -6.27 -13.44
CA ASN A 102 -10.69 -6.62 -13.34
C ASN A 102 -10.11 -6.12 -12.01
N PRO A 103 -9.51 -7.00 -11.19
CA PRO A 103 -8.86 -6.59 -9.93
C PRO A 103 -7.86 -5.45 -10.07
N GLU A 104 -7.12 -5.40 -11.17
CA GLU A 104 -6.14 -4.34 -11.43
C GLU A 104 -6.79 -2.95 -11.55
N LYS A 105 -8.08 -2.89 -11.80
CA LYS A 105 -8.82 -1.63 -11.89
C LYS A 105 -9.57 -1.27 -10.61
N VAL A 106 -10.18 -2.26 -9.97
CA VAL A 106 -11.12 -2.01 -8.88
C VAL A 106 -10.58 -2.30 -7.49
N CYS A 107 -9.45 -3.00 -7.36
CA CYS A 107 -8.86 -3.35 -6.07
C CYS A 107 -7.63 -2.49 -5.80
N LEU A 108 -7.65 -1.73 -4.70
CA LEU A 108 -6.57 -0.83 -4.33
C LEU A 108 -5.20 -1.51 -4.39
N LEU A 109 -5.07 -2.68 -3.77
CA LEU A 109 -3.78 -3.38 -3.66
C LEU A 109 -3.28 -3.93 -5.00
N GLN A 110 -4.17 -4.23 -5.94
CA GLN A 110 -3.78 -4.74 -7.26
C GLN A 110 -3.65 -3.67 -8.34
N GLN A 111 -3.97 -2.42 -8.02
CA GLN A 111 -3.78 -1.32 -8.96
C GLN A 111 -2.29 -1.02 -9.17
N PRO A 112 -1.88 -0.67 -10.40
CA PRO A 112 -0.57 -0.06 -10.60
C PRO A 112 -0.46 1.23 -9.78
N TYR A 113 0.69 1.42 -9.12
CA TYR A 113 0.89 2.60 -8.29
C TYR A 113 1.02 3.86 -9.17
N ILE A 114 0.26 4.90 -8.86
CA ILE A 114 0.23 6.13 -9.69
C ILE A 114 1.58 6.83 -9.82
N LYS A 115 2.42 6.76 -8.78
CA LYS A 115 3.75 7.39 -8.79
C LYS A 115 4.81 6.53 -9.46
N ASP A 116 4.57 5.23 -9.59
CA ASP A 116 5.47 4.28 -10.24
C ASP A 116 4.68 3.09 -10.76
N PRO A 117 4.12 3.17 -11.98
CA PRO A 117 3.26 2.12 -12.53
C PRO A 117 3.96 0.79 -12.79
N SER A 118 5.27 0.71 -12.64
CA SER A 118 6.02 -0.54 -12.74
C SER A 118 5.81 -1.45 -11.53
N GLN A 119 5.25 -0.92 -10.43
CA GLN A 119 4.92 -1.70 -9.24
C GLN A 119 3.45 -1.56 -8.90
N LEU A 120 2.92 -2.56 -8.18
CA LEU A 120 1.57 -2.53 -7.65
C LEU A 120 1.54 -1.78 -6.30
N VAL A 121 0.36 -1.28 -5.93
CA VAL A 121 0.15 -0.71 -4.59
C VAL A 121 0.53 -1.71 -3.50
N LEU A 122 0.22 -2.99 -3.70
CA LEU A 122 0.60 -4.07 -2.77
C LEU A 122 2.12 -4.12 -2.54
N ASP A 123 2.93 -3.93 -3.58
CA ASP A 123 4.39 -3.92 -3.46
C ASP A 123 4.86 -2.77 -2.56
N LEU A 124 4.21 -1.61 -2.67
CA LEU A 124 4.49 -0.46 -1.80
C LEU A 124 4.20 -0.79 -0.33
N VAL A 125 3.07 -1.41 -0.05
CA VAL A 125 2.70 -1.83 1.31
C VAL A 125 3.71 -2.85 1.86
N ASN A 126 4.03 -3.87 1.07
CA ASN A 126 4.99 -4.91 1.46
C ASN A 126 6.38 -4.35 1.74
N ASP A 127 6.82 -3.36 0.97
CA ASP A 127 8.10 -2.67 1.19
C ASP A 127 8.13 -1.97 2.56
N VAL A 128 7.05 -1.27 2.91
CA VAL A 128 6.97 -0.59 4.21
C VAL A 128 6.90 -1.61 5.35
N VAL A 129 6.15 -2.70 5.20
CA VAL A 129 6.14 -3.81 6.18
C VAL A 129 7.56 -4.30 6.44
N SER A 130 8.34 -4.48 5.39
CA SER A 130 9.74 -4.92 5.49
C SER A 130 10.61 -3.91 6.23
N ARG A 131 10.41 -2.62 6.01
CA ARG A 131 11.19 -1.56 6.64
C ARG A 131 10.86 -1.36 8.11
N VAL A 132 9.57 -1.37 8.47
CA VAL A 132 9.14 -1.13 9.86
C VAL A 132 9.12 -2.40 10.71
N GLY A 133 9.13 -3.57 10.08
CA GLY A 133 9.14 -4.85 10.78
C GLY A 133 7.81 -5.27 11.39
N GLU A 134 6.71 -4.65 11.01
CA GLU A 134 5.37 -4.95 11.52
C GLU A 134 4.38 -5.19 10.40
N ASN A 135 3.34 -5.99 10.68
CA ASN A 135 2.22 -6.15 9.79
C ASN A 135 1.49 -4.81 9.58
N ILE A 136 1.08 -4.54 8.36
CA ILE A 136 0.30 -3.36 7.99
C ILE A 136 -0.94 -3.84 7.25
N ARG A 137 -2.08 -3.25 7.57
CA ARG A 137 -3.35 -3.57 6.92
C ARG A 137 -4.11 -2.29 6.57
N VAL A 138 -4.56 -2.21 5.34
CA VAL A 138 -5.58 -1.24 4.95
C VAL A 138 -6.90 -1.76 5.50
N LYS A 139 -7.44 -1.11 6.50
CA LYS A 139 -8.66 -1.56 7.17
C LYS A 139 -9.89 -1.16 6.39
N ARG A 140 -9.98 0.11 6.01
CA ARG A 140 -11.09 0.68 5.25
C ARG A 140 -10.74 2.03 4.70
N PHE A 141 -11.50 2.47 3.72
CA PHE A 141 -11.42 3.83 3.21
C PHE A 141 -12.79 4.29 2.71
N THR A 142 -12.96 5.60 2.65
CA THR A 142 -14.11 6.26 2.06
C THR A 142 -13.62 7.35 1.12
N ARG A 143 -14.21 7.43 -0.07
CA ARG A 143 -13.91 8.45 -1.06
C ARG A 143 -15.18 9.21 -1.39
N PHE A 144 -15.11 10.53 -1.29
CA PHE A 144 -16.17 11.43 -1.74
C PHE A 144 -15.69 12.20 -2.96
N ALA A 145 -16.55 12.27 -3.98
CA ALA A 145 -16.36 13.20 -5.09
C ALA A 145 -17.61 14.07 -5.21
N LEU A 146 -17.38 15.36 -5.38
CA LEU A 146 -18.48 16.32 -5.47
C LEU A 146 -19.37 15.99 -6.67
N GLY A 147 -20.68 15.87 -6.42
CA GLY A 147 -21.66 15.55 -7.44
C GLY A 147 -21.92 14.07 -7.70
N GLU A 148 -21.26 13.21 -6.95
CA GLU A 148 -21.54 11.77 -6.97
C GLU A 148 -22.53 11.36 -5.91
#